data_d5d32f08dc37033305c001f2ff5b2cac
#
_entry.id   d5d32f08dc37033305c001f2ff5b2cac
#
_cell.length_a   1.000
_cell.length_b   1.000
_cell.length_c   1.000
_cell.angle_alpha   90.00
_cell.angle_beta   90.00
_cell.angle_gamma   90.00
#
_symmetry.space_group_name_H-M   'P 1'
#
loop_
_entity.id
_entity.type
_entity.pdbx_description
1 polymer ?
#
loop_
_entity_poly.entity_id
_entity_poly.type
_entity_poly.pdbx_seq_one_letter_code
_entity_poly.pdbx_strand_id
1 'polypeptide(L)'
;MSQGHGTDDVAAGLGVPERTGQRFAELVAVMDRLRSPGGCAWDGQQTHESLVRYLVEEAYEVVEAVEAEGGPAAHAGLLVEELGDVLLQVVFHSRVAQERPRAEGGFDVADVLEAITAKLVRRHPHVFGDSTASTPAEVEEQWAQIKAQERADRAARREA
;
A
#
# COMPACT_ATOMS: atom_id res chain seq x y z
N MET A 1 15.51 -5.21 26.98
CA MET A 1 16.24 -5.14 25.70
C MET A 1 15.33 -5.75 24.64
N SER A 2 14.54 -4.93 23.99
CA SER A 2 13.60 -5.37 22.94
C SER A 2 14.39 -5.50 21.65
N GLN A 3 14.59 -6.72 21.19
CA GLN A 3 15.16 -6.95 19.85
C GLN A 3 14.07 -6.66 18.84
N GLY A 4 14.18 -5.52 18.16
CA GLY A 4 13.39 -5.25 16.96
C GLY A 4 13.80 -6.26 15.89
N HIS A 5 12.93 -7.23 15.61
CA HIS A 5 13.01 -8.01 14.39
C HIS A 5 12.63 -7.06 13.26
N GLY A 6 13.62 -6.55 12.55
CA GLY A 6 13.42 -5.64 11.44
C GLY A 6 12.71 -6.35 10.28
N THR A 7 11.81 -5.64 9.62
CA THR A 7 11.13 -6.05 8.37
C THR A 7 12.10 -6.48 7.27
N ASP A 8 13.35 -6.04 7.33
CA ASP A 8 14.43 -6.38 6.38
C ASP A 8 14.77 -7.88 6.37
N ASP A 9 14.61 -8.58 7.51
CA ASP A 9 14.96 -10.00 7.64
C ASP A 9 13.86 -10.93 7.06
N VAL A 10 12.61 -10.47 7.06
CA VAL A 10 11.48 -11.22 6.50
C VAL A 10 11.47 -11.15 4.97
N ALA A 11 11.84 -10.00 4.41
CA ALA A 11 11.89 -9.80 2.96
C ALA A 11 13.06 -10.57 2.29
N ALA A 12 14.17 -10.76 2.98
CA ALA A 12 15.35 -11.46 2.46
C ALA A 12 15.10 -12.95 2.13
N GLY A 13 14.06 -13.57 2.75
CA GLY A 13 13.64 -14.94 2.49
C GLY A 13 12.50 -15.10 1.47
N LEU A 14 11.82 -14.01 1.14
CA LEU A 14 10.67 -14.00 0.25
C LEU A 14 11.10 -13.53 -1.16
N GLY A 15 11.68 -14.38 -1.97
CA GLY A 15 12.17 -14.01 -3.30
C GLY A 15 11.20 -13.19 -4.13
N VAL A 16 11.30 -11.85 -4.04
CA VAL A 16 10.56 -10.95 -4.93
C VAL A 16 11.20 -11.04 -6.32
N PRO A 17 10.43 -11.34 -7.38
CA PRO A 17 10.99 -11.35 -8.73
C PRO A 17 11.63 -9.98 -9.03
N GLU A 18 12.91 -9.96 -9.40
CA GLU A 18 13.66 -8.74 -9.73
C GLU A 18 12.91 -7.87 -10.73
N ARG A 19 12.23 -8.48 -11.71
CA ARG A 19 11.38 -7.80 -12.68
C ARG A 19 10.28 -6.95 -12.01
N THR A 20 9.65 -7.44 -10.95
CA THR A 20 8.55 -6.71 -10.27
C THR A 20 9.09 -5.46 -9.58
N GLY A 21 10.23 -5.58 -8.89
CA GLY A 21 10.88 -4.42 -8.26
C GLY A 21 11.29 -3.37 -9.29
N GLN A 22 11.86 -3.78 -10.43
CA GLN A 22 12.24 -2.88 -11.53
C GLN A 22 11.03 -2.15 -12.10
N ARG A 23 9.91 -2.85 -12.38
CA ARG A 23 8.69 -2.24 -12.93
C ARG A 23 8.04 -1.27 -11.96
N PHE A 24 8.07 -1.56 -10.67
CA PHE A 24 7.59 -0.62 -9.66
C PHE A 24 8.47 0.63 -9.59
N ALA A 25 9.78 0.49 -9.62
CA ALA A 25 10.71 1.62 -9.65
C ALA A 25 10.54 2.49 -10.92
N GLU A 26 10.25 1.87 -12.08
CA GLU A 26 9.92 2.60 -13.31
C GLU A 26 8.64 3.44 -13.15
N LEU A 27 7.57 2.90 -12.56
CA LEU A 27 6.33 3.64 -12.29
C LEU A 27 6.60 4.85 -11.38
N VAL A 28 7.37 4.67 -10.32
CA VAL A 28 7.75 5.76 -9.40
C VAL A 28 8.55 6.84 -10.15
N ALA A 29 9.51 6.45 -10.98
CA ALA A 29 10.31 7.38 -11.79
C ALA A 29 9.47 8.15 -12.81
N VAL A 30 8.49 7.49 -13.45
CA VAL A 30 7.54 8.14 -14.36
C VAL A 30 6.73 9.19 -13.61
N MET A 31 6.17 8.86 -12.45
CA MET A 31 5.38 9.80 -11.66
C MET A 31 6.23 10.99 -11.18
N ASP A 32 7.47 10.72 -10.74
CA ASP A 32 8.39 11.80 -10.37
C ASP A 32 8.66 12.73 -11.57
N ARG A 33 8.89 12.19 -12.76
CA ARG A 33 9.10 12.99 -13.98
C ARG A 33 7.88 13.83 -14.35
N LEU A 34 6.67 13.28 -14.21
CA LEU A 34 5.43 13.99 -14.51
C LEU A 34 5.22 15.21 -13.59
N ARG A 35 5.59 15.11 -12.31
CA ARG A 35 5.45 16.21 -11.35
C ARG A 35 6.66 17.13 -11.23
N SER A 36 7.77 16.80 -11.85
CA SER A 36 8.98 17.61 -11.83
C SER A 36 8.91 18.80 -12.81
N PRO A 37 9.73 19.85 -12.64
CA PRO A 37 9.79 20.97 -13.58
C PRO A 37 9.96 20.48 -15.03
N GLY A 38 9.10 21.00 -15.92
CA GLY A 38 9.04 20.56 -17.32
C GLY A 38 8.32 19.22 -17.52
N GLY A 39 7.62 18.71 -16.51
CA GLY A 39 6.73 17.56 -16.59
C GLY A 39 5.33 17.96 -17.07
N CYS A 40 4.30 17.27 -16.59
CA CYS A 40 2.92 17.53 -16.95
C CYS A 40 2.32 18.67 -16.09
N ALA A 41 1.78 19.70 -16.75
CA ALA A 41 1.19 20.84 -16.04
C ALA A 41 -0.04 20.45 -15.20
N TRP A 42 -0.81 19.43 -15.64
CA TRP A 42 -1.96 18.93 -14.90
C TRP A 42 -1.53 18.13 -13.67
N ASP A 43 -0.61 17.16 -13.83
CA ASP A 43 -0.11 16.37 -12.72
C ASP A 43 0.56 17.26 -11.65
N GLY A 44 1.30 18.28 -12.07
CA GLY A 44 1.98 19.23 -11.21
C GLY A 44 1.05 20.07 -10.32
N GLN A 45 -0.23 20.21 -10.67
CA GLN A 45 -1.22 20.98 -9.92
C GLN A 45 -2.05 20.13 -8.96
N GLN A 46 -1.97 18.79 -9.03
CA GLN A 46 -2.80 17.93 -8.19
C GLN A 46 -2.38 18.01 -6.73
N THR A 47 -3.38 17.93 -5.86
CA THR A 47 -3.24 17.85 -4.38
C THR A 47 -3.88 16.56 -3.89
N HIS A 48 -3.68 16.21 -2.61
CA HIS A 48 -4.37 15.08 -2.02
C HIS A 48 -5.89 15.19 -2.18
N GLU A 49 -6.45 16.41 -1.99
CA GLU A 49 -7.88 16.66 -2.08
C GLU A 49 -8.40 16.48 -3.50
N SER A 50 -7.67 16.99 -4.50
CA SER A 50 -8.10 16.88 -5.90
C SER A 50 -8.05 15.44 -6.43
N LEU A 51 -7.16 14.60 -5.87
CA LEU A 51 -6.98 13.21 -6.26
C LEU A 51 -8.01 12.26 -5.64
N VAL A 52 -8.68 12.63 -4.54
CA VAL A 52 -9.63 11.73 -3.85
C VAL A 52 -10.72 11.19 -4.78
N ARG A 53 -11.24 12.03 -5.67
CA ARG A 53 -12.30 11.62 -6.59
C ARG A 53 -11.82 10.52 -7.55
N TYR A 54 -10.60 10.62 -8.06
CA TYR A 54 -10.02 9.62 -8.96
C TYR A 54 -9.77 8.31 -8.22
N LEU A 55 -9.18 8.35 -7.02
CA LEU A 55 -9.00 7.14 -6.21
C LEU A 55 -10.31 6.37 -5.98
N VAL A 56 -11.42 7.08 -5.80
CA VAL A 56 -12.75 6.45 -5.64
C VAL A 56 -13.24 5.90 -6.97
N GLU A 57 -13.06 6.63 -8.07
CA GLU A 57 -13.42 6.22 -9.43
C GLU A 57 -12.69 4.93 -9.81
N GLU A 58 -11.35 4.89 -9.73
CA GLU A 58 -10.55 3.69 -10.04
C GLU A 58 -10.94 2.48 -9.15
N ALA A 59 -11.26 2.71 -7.87
CA ALA A 59 -11.73 1.65 -7.00
C ALA A 59 -13.07 1.05 -7.47
N TYR A 60 -13.97 1.85 -8.03
CA TYR A 60 -15.23 1.37 -8.62
C TYR A 60 -14.99 0.64 -9.94
N GLU A 61 -14.07 1.10 -10.78
CA GLU A 61 -13.72 0.44 -12.03
C GLU A 61 -13.11 -0.95 -11.80
N VAL A 62 -12.31 -1.11 -10.73
CA VAL A 62 -11.89 -2.46 -10.27
C VAL A 62 -13.10 -3.33 -9.92
N VAL A 63 -14.11 -2.81 -9.22
CA VAL A 63 -15.33 -3.56 -8.89
C VAL A 63 -16.06 -3.97 -10.17
N GLU A 64 -16.24 -3.06 -11.13
CA GLU A 64 -16.87 -3.34 -12.42
C GLU A 64 -16.11 -4.42 -13.21
N ALA A 65 -14.76 -4.34 -13.23
CA ALA A 65 -13.92 -5.35 -13.88
C ALA A 65 -14.05 -6.75 -13.24
N VAL A 66 -14.23 -6.81 -11.92
CA VAL A 66 -14.44 -8.08 -11.18
C VAL A 66 -15.83 -8.65 -11.40
N GLU A 67 -16.85 -7.78 -11.47
CA GLU A 67 -18.27 -8.17 -11.59
C GLU A 67 -18.72 -8.35 -13.06
N ALA A 68 -17.86 -8.03 -14.03
CA ALA A 68 -18.16 -8.17 -15.45
C ALA A 68 -18.58 -9.61 -15.81
N GLU A 69 -19.48 -9.75 -16.77
CA GLU A 69 -20.00 -11.04 -17.21
C GLU A 69 -18.85 -11.95 -17.67
N GLY A 70 -18.79 -13.16 -17.13
CA GLY A 70 -17.69 -14.12 -17.37
C GLY A 70 -16.56 -14.03 -16.33
N GLY A 71 -16.61 -13.04 -15.43
CA GLY A 71 -15.71 -12.87 -14.30
C GLY A 71 -14.30 -12.40 -14.67
N PRO A 72 -13.42 -12.24 -13.66
CA PRO A 72 -12.09 -11.64 -13.83
C PRO A 72 -11.19 -12.37 -14.83
N ALA A 73 -11.36 -13.68 -15.00
CA ALA A 73 -10.54 -14.45 -15.93
C ALA A 73 -10.85 -14.13 -17.40
N ALA A 74 -12.13 -13.81 -17.70
CA ALA A 74 -12.55 -13.41 -19.05
C ALA A 74 -12.10 -11.99 -19.39
N HIS A 75 -11.92 -11.13 -18.38
CA HIS A 75 -11.57 -9.71 -18.50
C HIS A 75 -10.22 -9.39 -17.81
N ALA A 76 -9.27 -10.32 -17.83
CA ALA A 76 -7.99 -10.14 -17.15
C ALA A 76 -7.22 -8.88 -17.59
N GLY A 77 -7.35 -8.47 -18.86
CA GLY A 77 -6.75 -7.24 -19.37
C GLY A 77 -7.33 -5.99 -18.71
N LEU A 78 -8.65 -5.92 -18.59
CA LEU A 78 -9.34 -4.82 -17.90
C LEU A 78 -8.95 -4.76 -16.43
N LEU A 79 -9.03 -5.88 -15.71
CA LEU A 79 -8.63 -5.91 -14.30
C LEU A 79 -7.15 -5.49 -14.08
N VAL A 80 -6.25 -5.82 -15.01
CA VAL A 80 -4.85 -5.37 -14.95
C VAL A 80 -4.76 -3.85 -15.09
N GLU A 81 -5.55 -3.25 -15.98
CA GLU A 81 -5.62 -1.81 -16.20
C GLU A 81 -6.11 -1.10 -14.94
N GLU A 82 -7.28 -1.48 -14.43
CA GLU A 82 -7.88 -0.83 -13.25
C GLU A 82 -7.06 -0.99 -11.97
N LEU A 83 -6.44 -2.15 -11.76
CA LEU A 83 -5.49 -2.32 -10.66
C LEU A 83 -4.23 -1.45 -10.84
N GLY A 84 -3.82 -1.20 -12.08
CA GLY A 84 -2.75 -0.27 -12.43
C GLY A 84 -3.11 1.16 -12.02
N ASP A 85 -4.34 1.60 -12.28
CA ASP A 85 -4.82 2.94 -11.97
C ASP A 85 -4.99 3.15 -10.47
N VAL A 86 -5.49 2.16 -9.72
CA VAL A 86 -5.45 2.19 -8.24
C VAL A 86 -4.01 2.29 -7.71
N LEU A 87 -3.07 1.53 -8.29
CA LEU A 87 -1.66 1.59 -7.90
C LEU A 87 -1.05 2.95 -8.22
N LEU A 88 -1.40 3.55 -9.38
CA LEU A 88 -1.02 4.91 -9.73
C LEU A 88 -1.47 5.90 -8.67
N GLN A 89 -2.71 5.81 -8.15
CA GLN A 89 -3.19 6.72 -7.11
C GLN A 89 -2.32 6.64 -5.84
N VAL A 90 -1.88 5.44 -5.44
CA VAL A 90 -0.97 5.27 -4.29
C VAL A 90 0.37 5.98 -4.53
N VAL A 91 0.97 5.77 -5.70
CA VAL A 91 2.26 6.39 -6.06
C VAL A 91 2.11 7.90 -6.20
N PHE A 92 1.01 8.37 -6.78
CA PHE A 92 0.74 9.80 -6.97
C PHE A 92 0.58 10.52 -5.62
N HIS A 93 -0.26 10.01 -4.72
CA HIS A 93 -0.40 10.56 -3.37
C HIS A 93 0.93 10.59 -2.62
N SER A 94 1.73 9.54 -2.75
CA SER A 94 3.07 9.48 -2.12
C SER A 94 4.00 10.54 -2.70
N ARG A 95 3.96 10.76 -4.02
CA ARG A 95 4.76 11.79 -4.68
C ARG A 95 4.35 13.21 -4.30
N VAL A 96 3.05 13.46 -4.11
CA VAL A 96 2.54 14.74 -3.55
C VAL A 96 3.06 14.95 -2.13
N ALA A 97 2.98 13.92 -1.28
CA ALA A 97 3.45 13.98 0.11
C ALA A 97 4.96 14.21 0.21
N GLN A 98 5.74 13.67 -0.72
CA GLN A 98 7.21 13.82 -0.79
C GLN A 98 7.66 15.27 -1.01
N GLU A 99 6.79 16.14 -1.55
CA GLU A 99 7.10 17.58 -1.73
C GLU A 99 7.14 18.35 -0.42
N ARG A 100 6.61 17.79 0.66
CA ARG A 100 6.66 18.35 1.99
C ARG A 100 7.93 17.86 2.73
N PRO A 101 8.60 18.71 3.52
CA PRO A 101 9.69 18.27 4.37
C PRO A 101 9.27 17.15 5.33
N ARG A 102 10.12 16.15 5.57
CA ARG A 102 9.83 15.06 6.50
C ARG A 102 9.46 15.53 7.91
N ALA A 103 10.10 16.60 8.40
CA ALA A 103 9.79 17.22 9.69
C ALA A 103 8.36 17.82 9.76
N GLU A 104 7.73 18.07 8.61
CA GLU A 104 6.38 18.61 8.47
C GLU A 104 5.37 17.53 8.06
N GLY A 105 5.73 16.26 8.18
CA GLY A 105 4.87 15.12 7.85
C GLY A 105 4.96 14.66 6.38
N GLY A 106 6.04 15.06 5.67
CA GLY A 106 6.31 14.51 4.33
C GLY A 106 6.71 13.03 4.40
N PHE A 107 6.31 12.26 3.40
CA PHE A 107 6.67 10.85 3.23
C PHE A 107 6.75 10.50 1.74
N ASP A 108 7.34 9.38 1.42
CA ASP A 108 7.41 8.84 0.07
C ASP A 108 6.76 7.45 -0.04
N VAL A 109 6.79 6.86 -1.21
CA VAL A 109 6.19 5.54 -1.44
C VAL A 109 6.92 4.43 -0.68
N ALA A 110 8.20 4.57 -0.36
CA ALA A 110 8.92 3.58 0.43
C ALA A 110 8.36 3.50 1.87
N ASP A 111 8.03 4.65 2.47
CA ASP A 111 7.38 4.70 3.79
C ASP A 111 6.01 3.98 3.76
N VAL A 112 5.25 4.13 2.68
CA VAL A 112 3.95 3.45 2.50
C VAL A 112 4.14 1.93 2.41
N LEU A 113 5.12 1.49 1.62
CA LEU A 113 5.45 0.07 1.47
C LEU A 113 5.94 -0.54 2.78
N GLU A 114 6.82 0.14 3.50
CA GLU A 114 7.29 -0.29 4.81
C GLU A 114 6.15 -0.43 5.81
N ALA A 115 5.29 0.59 5.89
CA ALA A 115 4.15 0.61 6.80
C ALA A 115 3.17 -0.54 6.55
N ILE A 116 2.83 -0.82 5.28
CA ILE A 116 1.92 -1.92 4.95
C ILE A 116 2.57 -3.28 5.16
N THR A 117 3.83 -3.44 4.80
CA THR A 117 4.60 -4.68 5.01
C THR A 117 4.69 -5.02 6.49
N ALA A 118 5.12 -4.07 7.32
CA ALA A 118 5.18 -4.24 8.77
C ALA A 118 3.81 -4.59 9.38
N LYS A 119 2.74 -3.96 8.89
CA LYS A 119 1.37 -4.27 9.30
C LYS A 119 0.95 -5.70 8.93
N LEU A 120 1.27 -6.15 7.72
CA LEU A 120 0.95 -7.50 7.27
C LEU A 120 1.70 -8.56 8.08
N VAL A 121 3.01 -8.40 8.27
CA VAL A 121 3.83 -9.30 9.10
C VAL A 121 3.28 -9.40 10.51
N ARG A 122 3.03 -8.26 11.15
CA ARG A 122 2.48 -8.22 12.51
C ARG A 122 1.10 -8.86 12.64
N ARG A 123 0.25 -8.75 11.61
CA ARG A 123 -1.11 -9.30 11.63
C ARG A 123 -1.19 -10.78 11.22
N HIS A 124 -0.08 -11.36 10.79
CA HIS A 124 -0.01 -12.77 10.40
C HIS A 124 1.05 -13.54 11.20
N PRO A 125 0.98 -13.54 12.55
CA PRO A 125 1.97 -14.25 13.37
C PRO A 125 1.89 -15.77 13.23
N HIS A 126 0.84 -16.30 12.61
CA HIS A 126 0.75 -17.71 12.20
C HIS A 126 1.57 -18.03 10.93
N VAL A 127 2.07 -17.01 10.21
CA VAL A 127 2.96 -17.17 9.05
C VAL A 127 4.38 -16.72 9.36
N PHE A 128 4.51 -15.61 10.08
CA PHE A 128 5.79 -14.92 10.32
C PHE A 128 6.25 -14.97 11.78
N GLY A 129 5.56 -15.67 12.65
CA GLY A 129 5.84 -15.79 14.08
C GLY A 129 5.46 -17.16 14.64
N ASP A 130 5.13 -17.20 15.92
CA ASP A 130 4.94 -18.45 16.67
C ASP A 130 3.47 -18.84 16.90
N SER A 131 2.51 -18.16 16.27
CA SER A 131 1.09 -18.50 16.41
C SER A 131 0.74 -19.80 15.70
N THR A 132 -0.13 -20.59 16.32
CA THR A 132 -0.58 -21.90 15.81
C THR A 132 -1.94 -21.84 15.10
N ALA A 133 -2.52 -20.66 14.88
CA ALA A 133 -3.78 -20.50 14.15
C ALA A 133 -3.67 -21.12 12.75
N SER A 134 -4.56 -22.06 12.42
CA SER A 134 -4.48 -22.89 11.23
C SER A 134 -5.77 -22.90 10.40
N THR A 135 -6.88 -22.45 10.99
CA THR A 135 -8.17 -22.33 10.30
C THR A 135 -8.55 -20.88 10.03
N PRO A 136 -9.36 -20.59 8.99
CA PRO A 136 -9.82 -19.22 8.72
C PRO A 136 -10.46 -18.55 9.94
N ALA A 137 -11.27 -19.28 10.72
CA ALA A 137 -11.94 -18.75 11.90
C ALA A 137 -10.94 -18.35 13.00
N GLU A 138 -9.93 -19.19 13.27
CA GLU A 138 -8.86 -18.88 14.24
C GLU A 138 -8.05 -17.64 13.79
N VAL A 139 -7.77 -17.52 12.50
CA VAL A 139 -7.07 -16.36 11.92
C VAL A 139 -7.92 -15.08 12.07
N GLU A 140 -9.22 -15.14 11.79
CA GLU A 140 -10.13 -14.00 11.95
C GLU A 140 -10.23 -13.55 13.41
N GLU A 141 -10.33 -14.48 14.35
CA GLU A 141 -10.32 -14.16 15.79
C GLU A 141 -9.00 -13.50 16.21
N GLN A 142 -7.87 -14.05 15.79
CA GLN A 142 -6.56 -13.48 16.04
C GLN A 142 -6.43 -12.06 15.46
N TRP A 143 -6.91 -11.83 14.24
CA TRP A 143 -6.93 -10.50 13.65
C TRP A 143 -7.79 -9.51 14.46
N ALA A 144 -8.94 -9.96 14.97
CA ALA A 144 -9.79 -9.11 15.79
C ALA A 144 -9.07 -8.66 17.07
N GLN A 145 -8.36 -9.58 17.73
CA GLN A 145 -7.55 -9.30 18.93
C GLN A 145 -6.41 -8.33 18.62
N ILE A 146 -5.63 -8.57 17.57
CA ILE A 146 -4.53 -7.71 17.15
C ILE A 146 -5.03 -6.29 16.80
N LYS A 147 -6.13 -6.18 16.03
CA LYS A 147 -6.72 -4.89 15.70
C LYS A 147 -7.26 -4.14 16.93
N ALA A 148 -7.76 -4.86 17.93
CA ALA A 148 -8.21 -4.26 19.18
C ALA A 148 -7.02 -3.67 19.96
N GLN A 149 -5.92 -4.42 20.07
CA GLN A 149 -4.69 -3.94 20.69
C GLN A 149 -4.10 -2.72 19.96
N GLU A 150 -4.01 -2.77 18.63
CA GLU A 150 -3.53 -1.64 17.82
C GLU A 150 -4.38 -0.36 18.04
N ARG A 151 -5.69 -0.51 18.20
CA ARG A 151 -6.59 0.63 18.52
C ARG A 151 -6.32 1.20 19.90
N ALA A 152 -6.12 0.34 20.90
CA ALA A 152 -5.80 0.76 22.27
C ALA A 152 -4.45 1.50 22.33
N ASP A 153 -3.42 0.94 21.68
CA ASP A 153 -2.09 1.55 21.61
C ASP A 153 -2.11 2.92 20.91
N ARG A 154 -2.92 3.05 19.84
CA ARG A 154 -3.09 4.32 19.14
C ARG A 154 -3.82 5.37 19.98
N ALA A 155 -4.82 4.97 20.75
CA ALA A 155 -5.52 5.86 21.67
C ALA A 155 -4.58 6.37 22.76
N ALA A 156 -3.82 5.49 23.39
CA ALA A 156 -2.85 5.84 24.43
C ALA A 156 -1.78 6.84 23.95
N ARG A 157 -1.32 6.70 22.68
CA ARG A 157 -0.34 7.64 22.08
C ARG A 157 -0.92 9.03 21.75
N ARG A 158 -2.25 9.18 21.68
CA ARG A 158 -2.90 10.47 21.41
C ARG A 158 -3.15 11.26 22.70
N GLU A 159 -3.13 10.56 23.84
CA GLU A 159 -3.37 11.15 25.15
C GLU A 159 -2.05 11.51 25.89
N ALA A 160 -0.90 11.04 25.38
CA ALA A 160 0.44 11.31 25.90
C ALA A 160 1.10 12.50 25.20
#